data_2ecc735794aa6020abd10fe44ab86852
#
_entry.id   2ecc735794aa6020abd10fe44ab86852
#
_cell.length_a   1.000
_cell.length_b   1.000
_cell.length_c   1.000
_cell.angle_alpha   90.00
_cell.angle_beta   90.00
_cell.angle_gamma   90.00
#
_symmetry.space_group_name_H-M   'P 1'
#
loop_
_entity.id
_entity.type
_entity.pdbx_description
1 polymer ?
#
loop_
_entity_poly.entity_id
_entity_poly.type
_entity_poly.pdbx_seq_one_letter_code
_entity_poly.pdbx_strand_id
1 'polypeptide(L)'
;MSGKKYLIVLIVLFLSFFIATSVIFAIGDDKNSRSSLRGLKKLSVVVQIEKPAIDDFKKVGLTEDRIRTGVALKLQEAKIDVVYVEDPAMEIPILHVELNGSNRNGKTFSFLIEIELWQKSILKRDPKVEVMTGTWSTGIFGSGPASNIGNETMGLINDMMDSFVKAYQTANF
;
A
#
# COMPACT_ATOMS: atom_id res chain seq x y z
N MET A 1 -33.51 32.56 -23.07
CA MET A 1 -33.12 32.00 -21.71
C MET A 1 -32.47 30.59 -21.78
N SER A 2 -31.97 30.14 -22.93
CA SER A 2 -31.47 28.74 -23.11
C SER A 2 -29.93 28.59 -22.93
N GLY A 3 -29.14 29.61 -23.28
CA GLY A 3 -27.67 29.48 -23.32
C GLY A 3 -26.98 29.31 -21.95
N LYS A 4 -27.54 29.87 -20.86
CA LYS A 4 -26.94 29.76 -19.51
C LYS A 4 -27.00 28.35 -18.92
N LYS A 5 -28.03 27.56 -19.28
CA LYS A 5 -28.18 26.18 -18.79
C LYS A 5 -27.12 25.25 -19.43
N TYR A 6 -26.82 25.43 -20.70
CA TYR A 6 -25.81 24.62 -21.39
C TYR A 6 -24.39 24.97 -20.92
N LEU A 7 -24.13 26.23 -20.56
CA LEU A 7 -22.83 26.65 -20.02
C LEU A 7 -22.56 26.02 -18.66
N ILE A 8 -23.58 25.94 -17.77
CA ILE A 8 -23.45 25.30 -16.46
C ILE A 8 -23.21 23.78 -16.58
N VAL A 9 -23.95 23.11 -17.49
CA VAL A 9 -23.76 21.68 -17.74
C VAL A 9 -22.36 21.40 -18.32
N LEU A 10 -21.84 22.26 -19.20
CA LEU A 10 -20.49 22.13 -19.76
C LEU A 10 -19.41 22.34 -18.70
N ILE A 11 -19.59 23.29 -17.79
CA ILE A 11 -18.65 23.53 -16.68
C ILE A 11 -18.67 22.37 -15.68
N VAL A 12 -19.83 21.79 -15.37
CA VAL A 12 -19.94 20.61 -14.49
C VAL A 12 -19.30 19.38 -15.15
N LEU A 13 -19.48 19.17 -16.45
CA LEU A 13 -18.83 18.11 -17.22
C LEU A 13 -17.30 18.30 -17.31
N PHE A 14 -16.82 19.55 -17.38
CA PHE A 14 -15.38 19.83 -17.39
C PHE A 14 -14.73 19.71 -16.00
N LEU A 15 -15.47 20.00 -14.90
CA LEU A 15 -14.99 19.78 -13.52
C LEU A 15 -14.94 18.30 -13.15
N SER A 16 -15.78 17.43 -13.74
CA SER A 16 -15.74 16.01 -13.49
C SER A 16 -14.59 15.26 -14.19
N PHE A 17 -13.85 15.93 -15.08
CA PHE A 17 -12.69 15.33 -15.76
C PHE A 17 -11.35 15.52 -15.05
N PHE A 18 -11.33 16.26 -13.93
CA PHE A 18 -10.17 16.36 -13.04
C PHE A 18 -10.25 15.36 -11.86
N ILE A 19 -10.69 14.13 -12.13
CA ILE A 19 -10.47 13.03 -11.23
C ILE A 19 -8.99 12.66 -11.37
N ALA A 20 -8.21 12.89 -10.32
CA ALA A 20 -6.84 12.43 -10.23
C ALA A 20 -6.80 10.94 -10.62
N THR A 21 -6.25 10.61 -11.77
CA THR A 21 -6.08 9.24 -12.21
C THR A 21 -4.97 8.63 -11.39
N SER A 22 -5.33 8.04 -10.24
CA SER A 22 -4.43 7.13 -9.53
C SER A 22 -4.33 5.87 -10.37
N VAL A 23 -3.14 5.58 -10.90
CA VAL A 23 -2.90 4.33 -11.64
C VAL A 23 -2.44 3.30 -10.64
N ILE A 24 -3.31 2.33 -10.34
CA ILE A 24 -2.96 1.16 -9.53
C ILE A 24 -2.19 0.20 -10.45
N PHE A 25 -0.92 0.01 -10.18
CA PHE A 25 -0.14 -1.06 -10.78
C PHE A 25 -0.14 -2.23 -9.80
N ALA A 26 -0.94 -3.25 -10.06
CA ALA A 26 -0.81 -4.53 -9.37
C ALA A 26 0.44 -5.25 -9.92
N ILE A 27 1.62 -4.77 -9.54
CA ILE A 27 2.89 -5.45 -9.84
C ILE A 27 3.02 -6.55 -8.81
N GLY A 28 2.95 -7.82 -9.23
CA GLY A 28 3.17 -8.96 -8.35
C GLY A 28 1.93 -9.55 -7.67
N ASP A 29 0.71 -9.14 -8.02
CA ASP A 29 -0.54 -9.80 -7.58
C ASP A 29 -1.10 -10.73 -8.68
N ASP A 30 -0.29 -11.67 -9.15
CA ASP A 30 -0.68 -12.70 -10.09
C ASP A 30 -1.05 -14.02 -9.39
N LYS A 31 -1.45 -15.04 -10.18
CA LYS A 31 -1.82 -16.36 -9.64
C LYS A 31 -0.66 -17.02 -8.87
N ASN A 32 0.58 -16.84 -9.30
CA ASN A 32 1.74 -17.48 -8.67
C ASN A 32 2.07 -16.79 -7.35
N SER A 33 2.11 -15.45 -7.35
CA SER A 33 2.36 -14.65 -6.14
C SER A 33 1.26 -14.88 -5.10
N ARG A 34 -0.02 -14.94 -5.49
CA ARG A 34 -1.12 -15.30 -4.58
C ARG A 34 -0.94 -16.68 -3.95
N SER A 35 -0.39 -17.65 -4.69
CA SER A 35 -0.16 -19.00 -4.14
C SER A 35 0.86 -19.00 -2.98
N SER A 36 1.74 -18.01 -2.90
CA SER A 36 2.69 -17.84 -1.80
C SER A 36 2.05 -17.45 -0.46
N LEU A 37 0.78 -16.99 -0.49
CA LEU A 37 -0.01 -16.64 0.69
C LEU A 37 -0.65 -17.87 1.36
N ARG A 38 -0.54 -19.05 0.73
CA ARG A 38 -1.15 -20.26 1.26
C ARG A 38 -0.49 -20.69 2.56
N GLY A 39 -1.32 -20.93 3.59
CA GLY A 39 -0.86 -21.37 4.89
C GLY A 39 -0.22 -20.28 5.74
N LEU A 40 -0.24 -19.03 5.30
CA LEU A 40 0.22 -17.88 6.09
C LEU A 40 -0.70 -17.72 7.31
N LYS A 41 -0.14 -17.82 8.51
CA LYS A 41 -0.89 -17.71 9.77
C LYS A 41 -0.50 -16.50 10.58
N LYS A 42 0.77 -16.10 10.48
CA LYS A 42 1.35 -14.98 11.23
C LYS A 42 2.37 -14.25 10.37
N LEU A 43 2.52 -12.97 10.62
CA LEU A 43 3.54 -12.12 10.01
C LEU A 43 3.90 -10.95 10.93
N SER A 44 5.01 -10.29 10.64
CA SER A 44 5.33 -8.99 11.23
C SER A 44 5.01 -7.86 10.24
N VAL A 45 4.73 -6.66 10.76
CA VAL A 45 4.48 -5.46 9.94
C VAL A 45 5.62 -4.48 10.13
N VAL A 46 6.30 -4.18 9.04
CA VAL A 46 7.32 -3.14 8.96
C VAL A 46 6.80 -2.00 8.10
N VAL A 47 6.82 -0.78 8.62
CA VAL A 47 6.42 0.42 7.90
C VAL A 47 7.63 1.33 7.80
N GLN A 48 7.90 1.82 6.60
CA GLN A 48 8.99 2.72 6.31
C GLN A 48 8.48 3.90 5.49
N ILE A 49 8.76 5.10 5.98
CA ILE A 49 8.52 6.34 5.23
C ILE A 49 9.88 6.89 4.83
N GLU A 50 10.14 6.92 3.52
CA GLU A 50 11.42 7.35 2.97
C GLU A 50 11.65 8.86 3.12
N LYS A 51 12.91 9.25 3.32
CA LYS A 51 13.32 10.66 3.26
C LYS A 51 13.30 11.14 1.79
N PRO A 52 12.89 12.39 1.49
CA PRO A 52 12.58 13.49 2.41
C PRO A 52 11.10 13.55 2.85
N ALA A 53 10.25 12.60 2.47
CA ALA A 53 8.80 12.68 2.65
C ALA A 53 8.33 12.58 4.12
N ILE A 54 9.14 12.02 5.02
CA ILE A 54 8.75 11.71 6.40
C ILE A 54 8.20 12.94 7.15
N ASP A 55 8.83 14.11 7.00
CA ASP A 55 8.40 15.32 7.70
C ASP A 55 7.10 15.90 7.11
N ASP A 56 6.91 15.78 5.81
CA ASP A 56 5.70 16.23 5.14
C ASP A 56 4.50 15.33 5.48
N PHE A 57 4.70 14.02 5.54
CA PHE A 57 3.66 13.08 5.98
C PHE A 57 3.31 13.28 7.46
N LYS A 58 4.30 13.53 8.33
CA LYS A 58 4.05 13.85 9.75
C LYS A 58 3.20 15.09 9.95
N LYS A 59 3.41 16.16 9.17
CA LYS A 59 2.61 17.41 9.23
C LYS A 59 1.13 17.17 8.97
N VAL A 60 0.79 16.17 8.17
CA VAL A 60 -0.59 15.78 7.85
C VAL A 60 -1.09 14.60 8.67
N GLY A 61 -0.39 14.26 9.75
CA GLY A 61 -0.78 13.23 10.70
C GLY A 61 -0.61 11.80 10.22
N LEU A 62 0.16 11.57 9.15
CA LEU A 62 0.50 10.24 8.67
C LEU A 62 1.88 9.85 9.21
N THR A 63 1.89 8.90 10.14
CA THR A 63 3.09 8.39 10.79
C THR A 63 3.20 6.88 10.59
N GLU A 64 4.40 6.34 10.72
CA GLU A 64 4.64 4.89 10.61
C GLU A 64 3.77 4.11 11.60
N ASP A 65 3.62 4.61 12.84
CA ASP A 65 2.78 3.96 13.86
C ASP A 65 1.29 3.97 13.50
N ARG A 66 0.78 5.06 12.94
CA ARG A 66 -0.61 5.13 12.47
C ARG A 66 -0.86 4.13 11.34
N ILE A 67 0.06 4.04 10.39
CA ILE A 67 -0.03 3.09 9.29
C ILE A 67 0.05 1.67 9.82
N ARG A 68 1.05 1.37 10.65
CA ARG A 68 1.24 0.04 11.26
C ARG A 68 -0.02 -0.41 12.00
N THR A 69 -0.64 0.48 12.79
CA THR A 69 -1.87 0.18 13.52
C THR A 69 -3.02 -0.15 12.56
N GLY A 70 -3.22 0.64 11.50
CA GLY A 70 -4.27 0.39 10.51
C GLY A 70 -4.07 -0.94 9.77
N VAL A 71 -2.85 -1.23 9.36
CA VAL A 71 -2.48 -2.50 8.71
C VAL A 71 -2.69 -3.69 9.64
N ALA A 72 -2.26 -3.57 10.90
CA ALA A 72 -2.44 -4.64 11.90
C ALA A 72 -3.92 -4.96 12.14
N LEU A 73 -4.79 -3.95 12.22
CA LEU A 73 -6.23 -4.15 12.37
C LEU A 73 -6.82 -4.94 11.19
N LYS A 74 -6.48 -4.59 9.95
CA LYS A 74 -6.91 -5.31 8.74
C LYS A 74 -6.47 -6.78 8.73
N LEU A 75 -5.25 -7.05 9.17
CA LEU A 75 -4.72 -8.41 9.29
C LEU A 75 -5.46 -9.22 10.36
N GLN A 76 -5.73 -8.62 11.52
CA GLN A 76 -6.49 -9.25 12.60
C GLN A 76 -7.93 -9.58 12.18
N GLU A 77 -8.61 -8.68 11.45
CA GLU A 77 -9.93 -8.94 10.87
C GLU A 77 -9.91 -10.14 9.90
N ALA A 78 -8.80 -10.32 9.18
CA ALA A 78 -8.56 -11.47 8.30
C ALA A 78 -8.09 -12.74 9.05
N LYS A 79 -7.97 -12.70 10.38
CA LYS A 79 -7.47 -13.79 11.24
C LYS A 79 -6.01 -14.16 10.94
N ILE A 80 -5.20 -13.17 10.61
CA ILE A 80 -3.76 -13.29 10.48
C ILE A 80 -3.12 -12.68 11.73
N ASP A 81 -2.33 -13.46 12.46
CA ASP A 81 -1.68 -12.99 13.67
C ASP A 81 -0.56 -12.00 13.35
N VAL A 82 -0.55 -10.85 14.02
CA VAL A 82 0.53 -9.87 13.92
C VAL A 82 1.49 -10.03 15.07
N VAL A 83 2.76 -10.28 14.75
CA VAL A 83 3.85 -10.44 15.71
C VAL A 83 4.73 -9.21 15.67
N TYR A 84 5.01 -8.64 16.82
CA TYR A 84 5.94 -7.53 16.97
C TYR A 84 7.32 -8.11 17.32
N VAL A 85 8.29 -7.94 16.42
CA VAL A 85 9.68 -8.36 16.63
C VAL A 85 10.59 -7.15 16.48
N GLU A 86 11.51 -6.97 17.41
CA GLU A 86 12.50 -5.88 17.34
C GLU A 86 13.51 -6.10 16.20
N ASP A 87 13.87 -7.35 15.95
CA ASP A 87 14.67 -7.77 14.80
C ASP A 87 13.86 -8.85 14.06
N PRO A 88 13.38 -8.58 12.84
CA PRO A 88 12.69 -9.60 12.06
C PRO A 88 13.69 -10.70 11.72
N ALA A 89 13.87 -11.64 12.67
CA ALA A 89 14.56 -12.89 12.39
C ALA A 89 13.94 -13.46 11.10
N MET A 90 14.76 -13.90 10.16
CA MET A 90 14.36 -14.40 8.83
C MET A 90 13.32 -15.54 8.83
N GLU A 91 12.76 -15.87 9.99
CA GLU A 91 11.82 -16.97 10.19
C GLU A 91 10.34 -16.54 10.12
N ILE A 92 10.06 -15.25 10.29
CA ILE A 92 8.69 -14.72 10.26
C ILE A 92 8.51 -13.91 8.98
N PRO A 93 7.45 -14.20 8.19
CA PRO A 93 7.11 -13.37 7.04
C PRO A 93 6.92 -11.91 7.45
N ILE A 94 7.35 -10.99 6.60
CA ILE A 94 7.29 -9.55 6.84
C ILE A 94 6.35 -8.94 5.80
N LEU A 95 5.30 -8.27 6.25
CA LEU A 95 4.54 -7.36 5.40
C LEU A 95 5.19 -5.98 5.50
N HIS A 96 5.92 -5.61 4.47
CA HIS A 96 6.61 -4.34 4.35
C HIS A 96 5.71 -3.33 3.65
N VAL A 97 5.49 -2.18 4.28
CA VAL A 97 4.75 -1.05 3.73
C VAL A 97 5.71 0.11 3.57
N GLU A 98 6.00 0.46 2.33
CA GLU A 98 6.91 1.55 2.00
C GLU A 98 6.16 2.73 1.41
N LEU A 99 6.47 3.93 1.91
CA LEU A 99 5.97 5.19 1.41
C LEU A 99 7.11 6.08 0.95
N ASN A 100 7.08 6.42 -0.31
CA ASN A 100 7.91 7.44 -0.91
C ASN A 100 7.07 8.65 -1.30
N GLY A 101 7.65 9.85 -1.25
CA GLY A 101 6.91 11.03 -1.67
C GLY A 101 7.75 12.29 -1.80
N SER A 102 7.18 13.28 -2.45
CA SER A 102 7.82 14.57 -2.66
C SER A 102 6.80 15.69 -2.80
N ASN A 103 7.01 16.75 -2.04
CA ASN A 103 6.25 17.99 -2.16
C ASN A 103 7.08 19.02 -2.94
N ARG A 104 6.86 19.12 -4.26
CA ARG A 104 7.69 19.93 -5.14
C ARG A 104 7.48 21.43 -5.02
N ASN A 105 6.31 21.89 -4.59
CA ASN A 105 5.95 23.32 -4.66
C ASN A 105 5.04 23.77 -3.49
N GLY A 106 4.93 22.98 -2.43
CA GLY A 106 4.05 23.27 -1.30
C GLY A 106 2.55 23.06 -1.58
N LYS A 107 2.16 22.78 -2.81
CA LYS A 107 0.76 22.63 -3.25
C LYS A 107 0.40 21.24 -3.68
N THR A 108 1.32 20.57 -4.36
CA THR A 108 1.11 19.23 -4.93
C THR A 108 2.11 18.25 -4.34
N PHE A 109 1.62 17.16 -3.84
CA PHE A 109 2.40 16.05 -3.33
C PHE A 109 2.30 14.87 -4.31
N SER A 110 3.43 14.30 -4.70
CA SER A 110 3.50 13.05 -5.46
C SER A 110 3.99 11.95 -4.53
N PHE A 111 3.42 10.76 -4.62
CA PHE A 111 3.74 9.64 -3.74
C PHE A 111 3.76 8.32 -4.49
N LEU A 112 4.50 7.37 -3.95
CA LEU A 112 4.49 5.95 -4.28
C LEU A 112 4.24 5.21 -2.96
N ILE A 113 3.30 4.27 -2.98
CA ILE A 113 3.03 3.35 -1.88
C ILE A 113 3.27 1.95 -2.42
N GLU A 114 4.05 1.16 -1.70
CA GLU A 114 4.28 -0.25 -2.01
C GLU A 114 3.99 -1.10 -0.77
N ILE A 115 3.31 -2.21 -0.97
CA ILE A 115 3.07 -3.23 0.06
C ILE A 115 3.60 -4.54 -0.48
N GLU A 116 4.55 -5.13 0.22
CA GLU A 116 5.23 -6.35 -0.20
C GLU A 116 5.23 -7.38 0.93
N LEU A 117 4.97 -8.64 0.59
CA LEU A 117 5.19 -9.75 1.50
C LEU A 117 6.56 -10.36 1.24
N TRP A 118 7.43 -10.26 2.20
CA TRP A 118 8.76 -10.86 2.20
C TRP A 118 8.75 -12.14 3.00
N GLN A 119 9.26 -13.22 2.42
CA GLN A 119 9.30 -14.54 3.03
C GLN A 119 10.62 -15.24 2.77
N LYS A 120 10.99 -16.12 3.69
CA LYS A 120 12.09 -17.05 3.50
C LYS A 120 11.77 -18.00 2.35
N SER A 121 12.67 -18.08 1.40
CA SER A 121 12.53 -18.89 0.21
C SER A 121 13.80 -19.72 -0.03
N ILE A 122 13.66 -20.87 -0.65
CA ILE A 122 14.75 -21.77 -0.98
C ILE A 122 15.01 -21.71 -2.47
N LEU A 123 16.26 -21.51 -2.87
CA LEU A 123 16.62 -21.48 -4.27
C LEU A 123 16.53 -22.89 -4.88
N LYS A 124 15.67 -23.07 -5.88
CA LYS A 124 15.48 -24.36 -6.55
C LYS A 124 16.78 -24.95 -7.14
N ARG A 125 17.72 -24.09 -7.59
CA ARG A 125 19.02 -24.52 -8.14
C ARG A 125 20.00 -25.00 -7.07
N ASP A 126 19.84 -24.55 -5.83
CA ASP A 126 20.63 -24.97 -4.66
C ASP A 126 19.76 -24.91 -3.41
N PRO A 127 19.15 -26.02 -3.00
CA PRO A 127 18.23 -26.06 -1.87
C PRO A 127 18.87 -25.77 -0.50
N LYS A 128 20.18 -25.64 -0.42
CA LYS A 128 20.88 -25.22 0.81
C LYS A 128 20.92 -23.70 0.98
N VAL A 129 20.61 -22.98 -0.08
CA VAL A 129 20.61 -21.51 -0.07
C VAL A 129 19.21 -21.00 0.23
N GLU A 130 19.07 -20.36 1.39
CA GLU A 130 17.88 -19.67 1.83
C GLU A 130 18.04 -18.16 1.63
N VAL A 131 16.99 -17.49 1.18
CA VAL A 131 16.97 -16.05 0.94
C VAL A 131 15.67 -15.44 1.41
N MET A 132 15.68 -14.19 1.87
CA MET A 132 14.47 -13.39 2.01
C MET A 132 14.14 -12.79 0.65
N THR A 133 12.89 -12.94 0.19
CA THR A 133 12.46 -12.38 -1.09
C THR A 133 11.01 -11.95 -1.04
N GLY A 134 10.67 -10.90 -1.78
CA GLY A 134 9.29 -10.51 -2.03
C GLY A 134 8.57 -11.60 -2.82
N THR A 135 7.46 -12.08 -2.31
CA THR A 135 6.67 -13.17 -2.90
C THR A 135 5.29 -12.73 -3.35
N TRP A 136 4.81 -11.62 -2.82
CA TRP A 136 3.60 -10.93 -3.24
C TRP A 136 3.82 -9.43 -3.09
N SER A 137 3.26 -8.62 -3.98
CA SER A 137 3.34 -7.17 -3.89
C SER A 137 2.17 -6.47 -4.56
N THR A 138 1.89 -5.25 -4.12
CA THR A 138 1.03 -4.30 -4.80
C THR A 138 1.58 -2.90 -4.61
N GLY A 139 1.38 -2.02 -5.59
CA GLY A 139 1.87 -0.65 -5.53
C GLY A 139 0.91 0.33 -6.19
N ILE A 140 0.97 1.59 -5.75
CA ILE A 140 0.20 2.69 -6.33
C ILE A 140 1.06 3.94 -6.38
N PHE A 141 1.10 4.57 -7.55
CA PHE A 141 1.65 5.90 -7.73
C PHE A 141 0.52 6.91 -7.91
N GLY A 142 0.65 8.06 -7.23
CA GLY A 142 -0.36 9.10 -7.31
C GLY A 142 0.18 10.49 -7.02
N SER A 143 -0.69 11.47 -7.21
CA SER A 143 -0.44 12.84 -6.79
C SER A 143 -1.74 13.52 -6.42
N GLY A 144 -1.68 14.43 -5.45
CA GLY A 144 -2.84 15.17 -4.98
C GLY A 144 -2.47 16.47 -4.28
N PRO A 145 -3.47 17.25 -3.84
CA PRO A 145 -3.24 18.45 -3.04
C PRO A 145 -2.54 18.11 -1.73
N ALA A 146 -1.47 18.83 -1.40
CA ALA A 146 -0.70 18.60 -0.17
C ALA A 146 -1.55 18.68 1.12
N SER A 147 -2.66 19.45 1.10
CA SER A 147 -3.56 19.60 2.25
C SER A 147 -4.32 18.33 2.64
N ASN A 148 -4.58 17.42 1.69
CA ASN A 148 -5.41 16.22 1.91
C ASN A 148 -4.62 14.91 1.88
N ILE A 149 -3.33 14.99 1.55
CA ILE A 149 -2.52 13.83 1.23
C ILE A 149 -2.50 12.76 2.34
N GLY A 150 -2.54 13.15 3.60
CA GLY A 150 -2.50 12.21 4.71
C GLY A 150 -3.70 11.26 4.77
N ASN A 151 -4.91 11.79 4.57
CA ASN A 151 -6.13 10.98 4.60
C ASN A 151 -6.30 10.16 3.31
N GLU A 152 -5.96 10.76 2.16
CA GLU A 152 -5.98 10.08 0.87
C GLU A 152 -5.00 8.90 0.86
N THR A 153 -3.77 9.11 1.32
CA THR A 153 -2.75 8.06 1.41
C THR A 153 -3.19 6.92 2.34
N MET A 154 -3.77 7.25 3.50
CA MET A 154 -4.28 6.21 4.42
C MET A 154 -5.45 5.44 3.81
N GLY A 155 -6.34 6.11 3.06
CA GLY A 155 -7.41 5.45 2.29
C GLY A 155 -6.85 4.45 1.28
N LEU A 156 -5.86 4.85 0.50
CA LEU A 156 -5.21 3.99 -0.49
C LEU A 156 -4.50 2.78 0.16
N ILE A 157 -3.82 2.98 1.30
CA ILE A 157 -3.22 1.87 2.06
C ILE A 157 -4.31 0.86 2.48
N ASN A 158 -5.47 1.33 2.95
CA ASN A 158 -6.58 0.46 3.31
C ASN A 158 -7.10 -0.34 2.11
N ASP A 159 -7.26 0.28 0.93
CA ASP A 159 -7.70 -0.39 -0.29
C ASP A 159 -6.68 -1.45 -0.76
N MET A 160 -5.39 -1.15 -0.64
CA MET A 160 -4.31 -2.09 -0.94
C MET A 160 -4.30 -3.26 0.05
N MET A 161 -4.57 -3.01 1.33
CA MET A 161 -4.72 -4.07 2.35
C MET A 161 -5.95 -4.92 2.10
N ASP A 162 -7.06 -4.35 1.63
CA ASP A 162 -8.23 -5.14 1.22
C ASP A 162 -7.91 -6.05 0.03
N SER A 163 -7.07 -5.60 -0.89
CA SER A 163 -6.54 -6.44 -1.99
C SER A 163 -5.67 -7.59 -1.48
N PHE A 164 -4.78 -7.32 -0.51
CA PHE A 164 -3.98 -8.35 0.16
C PHE A 164 -4.86 -9.40 0.86
N VAL A 165 -5.83 -8.95 1.65
CA VAL A 165 -6.77 -9.82 2.38
C VAL A 165 -7.58 -10.69 1.40
N LYS A 166 -8.05 -10.12 0.30
CA LYS A 166 -8.74 -10.87 -0.75
C LYS A 166 -7.85 -11.92 -1.41
N ALA A 167 -6.60 -11.57 -1.72
CA ALA A 167 -5.62 -12.52 -2.27
C ALA A 167 -5.34 -13.66 -1.27
N TYR A 168 -5.16 -13.33 0.01
CA TYR A 168 -4.98 -14.29 1.09
C TYR A 168 -6.18 -15.24 1.23
N GLN A 169 -7.40 -14.72 1.24
CA GLN A 169 -8.61 -15.54 1.33
C GLN A 169 -8.73 -16.48 0.13
N THR A 170 -8.46 -15.99 -1.09
CA THR A 170 -8.48 -16.81 -2.31
C THR A 170 -7.45 -17.94 -2.27
N ALA A 171 -6.31 -17.76 -1.61
CA ALA A 171 -5.25 -18.75 -1.50
C ALA A 171 -5.53 -19.82 -0.42
N ASN A 172 -6.38 -19.51 0.56
CA ASN A 172 -6.56 -20.35 1.77
C ASN A 172 -7.95 -20.96 1.92
N PHE A 173 -8.94 -20.45 1.17
CA PHE A 173 -10.34 -20.92 1.21
C PHE A 173 -10.88 -21.15 -0.20
#